data_4546182fd2785642b9e58314f778939c
#
_entry.id   4546182fd2785642b9e58314f778939c
#
_cell.length_a   1.000
_cell.length_b   1.000
_cell.length_c   1.000
_cell.angle_alpha   90.00
_cell.angle_beta   90.00
_cell.angle_gamma   90.00
#
_symmetry.space_group_name_H-M   'P 1'
#
loop_
_entity.id
_entity.type
_entity.pdbx_description
1 polymer ?
#
loop_
_entity_poly.entity_id
_entity_poly.type
_entity_poly.pdbx_seq_one_letter_code
_entity_poly.pdbx_strand_id
1 'polypeptide(L)'
;MTKEVLLGAHMSIAGGVQMAIERACSISCTAMQIFVKNNMQWFARPLSTDEIRVFLDHQQRAQLASVFAHANYLINLAATNPQFHANSLRALAEELIRADHLELPFLVMHPGAHLGAGEGAGLEKITASIDAIWRVIPNVKTKIALETTAGQGSCLGHRFEQIAYIINNVHEPERLCVCLDTAHIFAAGYAIGSEIAVKKTFRQFDRVIGRDRLAAIHLNDSKAACGSRVDRHTHIGKGKIGLATFRFIMNEPRFRKVPKVLETPKGKELKEDAVNLRTLRKLIAFPPPSPERSRGIPLRKP
;
A
#
# COMPACT_ATOMS: atom_id res chain seq x y z
N MET A 1 -18.26 7.96 -18.55
CA MET A 1 -16.85 7.61 -18.34
C MET A 1 -16.77 6.56 -17.25
N THR A 2 -16.45 5.33 -17.56
CA THR A 2 -16.13 4.30 -16.57
C THR A 2 -14.86 4.75 -15.85
N LYS A 3 -14.97 5.17 -14.58
CA LYS A 3 -13.79 5.55 -13.79
C LYS A 3 -12.92 4.30 -13.64
N GLU A 4 -11.75 4.35 -14.22
CA GLU A 4 -10.77 3.28 -14.23
C GLU A 4 -10.36 2.91 -12.79
N VAL A 5 -10.19 1.61 -12.54
CA VAL A 5 -9.74 1.12 -11.22
C VAL A 5 -8.26 1.44 -11.07
N LEU A 6 -7.87 2.04 -9.94
CA LEU A 6 -6.47 2.30 -9.60
C LEU A 6 -5.77 0.98 -9.27
N LEU A 7 -5.07 0.42 -10.25
CA LEU A 7 -4.47 -0.91 -10.18
C LEU A 7 -3.08 -0.93 -10.80
N GLY A 8 -2.11 -1.54 -10.11
CA GLY A 8 -0.75 -1.66 -10.60
C GLY A 8 0.13 -2.56 -9.75
N ALA A 9 1.42 -2.27 -9.68
CA ALA A 9 2.39 -3.05 -8.94
C ALA A 9 3.53 -2.18 -8.39
N HIS A 10 4.31 -2.76 -7.48
CA HIS A 10 5.56 -2.16 -7.00
C HIS A 10 6.60 -2.22 -8.11
N MET A 11 7.13 -1.07 -8.54
CA MET A 11 8.05 -0.95 -9.66
C MET A 11 9.48 -0.71 -9.21
N SER A 12 10.41 -1.35 -9.90
CA SER A 12 11.85 -1.12 -9.70
C SER A 12 12.25 0.26 -10.19
N ILE A 13 13.08 0.94 -9.40
CA ILE A 13 13.70 2.23 -9.74
C ILE A 13 15.11 2.08 -10.35
N ALA A 14 15.53 0.88 -10.73
CA ALA A 14 16.84 0.67 -11.36
C ALA A 14 16.97 1.52 -12.63
N GLY A 15 18.05 2.29 -12.70
CA GLY A 15 18.28 3.26 -13.79
C GLY A 15 17.71 4.65 -13.54
N GLY A 16 17.09 4.90 -12.37
CA GLY A 16 16.50 6.17 -11.96
C GLY A 16 15.01 6.04 -11.60
N VAL A 17 14.52 6.94 -10.76
CA VAL A 17 13.13 6.90 -10.26
C VAL A 17 12.10 7.01 -11.40
N GLN A 18 12.38 7.75 -12.45
CA GLN A 18 11.51 7.91 -13.63
C GLN A 18 11.33 6.59 -14.40
N MET A 19 12.32 5.69 -14.37
CA MET A 19 12.23 4.39 -15.05
C MET A 19 11.14 3.48 -14.49
N ALA A 20 10.72 3.73 -13.25
CA ALA A 20 9.59 3.02 -12.66
C ALA A 20 8.27 3.36 -13.38
N ILE A 21 8.11 4.60 -13.84
CA ILE A 21 6.93 5.05 -14.58
C ILE A 21 6.84 4.31 -15.92
N GLU A 22 7.96 4.22 -16.65
CA GLU A 22 8.02 3.49 -17.92
C GLU A 22 7.64 2.01 -17.75
N ARG A 23 8.18 1.37 -16.69
CA ARG A 23 7.83 -0.01 -16.32
C ARG A 23 6.35 -0.17 -16.01
N ALA A 24 5.77 0.76 -15.25
CA ALA A 24 4.34 0.74 -14.94
C ALA A 24 3.48 0.85 -16.21
N CYS A 25 3.85 1.76 -17.12
CA CYS A 25 3.16 1.95 -18.41
C CYS A 25 3.25 0.70 -19.29
N SER A 26 4.41 0.02 -19.32
CA SER A 26 4.62 -1.17 -20.18
C SER A 26 3.65 -2.33 -19.88
N ILE A 27 3.10 -2.39 -18.66
CA ILE A 27 2.10 -3.39 -18.24
C ILE A 27 0.73 -2.76 -17.91
N SER A 28 0.49 -1.55 -18.42
CA SER A 28 -0.79 -0.82 -18.29
C SER A 28 -1.24 -0.61 -16.85
N CYS A 29 -0.33 -0.22 -15.96
CA CYS A 29 -0.70 0.21 -14.62
C CYS A 29 -1.40 1.57 -14.64
N THR A 30 -2.36 1.78 -13.73
CA THR A 30 -3.01 3.06 -13.45
C THR A 30 -2.64 3.61 -12.07
N ALA A 31 -2.00 2.77 -11.25
CA ALA A 31 -1.35 3.12 -10.00
C ALA A 31 -0.01 2.39 -9.89
N MET A 32 0.93 2.91 -9.11
CA MET A 32 2.18 2.20 -8.80
C MET A 32 2.74 2.57 -7.44
N GLN A 33 3.58 1.71 -6.91
CA GLN A 33 4.42 1.92 -5.74
C GLN A 33 5.88 1.84 -6.13
N ILE A 34 6.73 2.60 -5.47
CA ILE A 34 8.19 2.60 -5.68
C ILE A 34 8.94 2.68 -4.35
N PHE A 35 10.18 2.21 -4.34
CA PHE A 35 11.14 2.71 -3.37
C PHE A 35 11.68 4.07 -3.84
N VAL A 36 11.95 4.99 -2.90
CA VAL A 36 12.49 6.32 -3.24
C VAL A 36 14.03 6.34 -3.30
N LYS A 37 14.66 5.22 -2.96
CA LYS A 37 16.10 4.94 -3.06
C LYS A 37 16.34 3.42 -3.11
N ASN A 38 17.59 3.00 -3.19
CA ASN A 38 17.95 1.58 -3.07
C ASN A 38 17.52 1.05 -1.68
N ASN A 39 16.66 0.04 -1.66
CA ASN A 39 16.07 -0.55 -0.46
C ASN A 39 17.06 -1.39 0.39
N MET A 40 18.29 -1.58 -0.08
CA MET A 40 19.36 -2.27 0.65
C MET A 40 20.36 -1.29 1.29
N GLN A 41 20.11 0.01 1.24
CA GLN A 41 20.99 1.04 1.77
C GLN A 41 20.25 1.91 2.79
N TRP A 42 20.94 2.25 3.90
CA TRP A 42 20.40 3.14 4.91
C TRP A 42 20.16 4.55 4.37
N PHE A 43 21.11 5.07 3.64
CA PHE A 43 21.13 6.45 3.16
C PHE A 43 21.49 6.52 1.69
N ALA A 44 21.08 7.60 1.03
CA ALA A 44 21.43 7.89 -0.35
C ALA A 44 21.69 9.40 -0.50
N ARG A 45 22.40 9.80 -1.57
CA ARG A 45 22.53 11.22 -1.91
C ARG A 45 21.14 11.83 -2.14
N PRO A 46 20.92 13.12 -1.87
CA PRO A 46 19.68 13.79 -2.23
C PRO A 46 19.35 13.63 -3.73
N LEU A 47 18.07 13.64 -4.06
CA LEU A 47 17.65 13.74 -5.46
C LEU A 47 18.07 15.11 -6.00
N SER A 48 18.62 15.15 -7.21
CA SER A 48 18.90 16.41 -7.90
C SER A 48 17.60 17.04 -8.42
N THR A 49 17.62 18.33 -8.63
CA THR A 49 16.49 19.07 -9.22
C THR A 49 16.07 18.47 -10.58
N ASP A 50 17.04 18.02 -11.38
CA ASP A 50 16.77 17.39 -12.67
C ASP A 50 16.10 16.01 -12.51
N GLU A 51 16.53 15.18 -11.56
CA GLU A 51 15.88 13.89 -11.29
C GLU A 51 14.43 14.08 -10.87
N ILE A 52 14.16 15.07 -10.00
CA ILE A 52 12.82 15.42 -9.57
C ILE A 52 11.98 15.90 -10.77
N ARG A 53 12.48 16.87 -11.54
CA ARG A 53 11.78 17.40 -12.71
C ARG A 53 11.45 16.30 -13.72
N VAL A 54 12.43 15.46 -14.07
CA VAL A 54 12.22 14.35 -15.03
C VAL A 54 11.18 13.36 -14.51
N PHE A 55 11.18 13.04 -13.22
CA PHE A 55 10.16 12.16 -12.64
C PHE A 55 8.75 12.75 -12.76
N LEU A 56 8.57 14.01 -12.36
CA LEU A 56 7.28 14.70 -12.41
C LEU A 56 6.77 14.84 -13.85
N ASP A 57 7.64 15.18 -14.81
CA ASP A 57 7.30 15.23 -16.23
C ASP A 57 6.82 13.86 -16.77
N HIS A 58 7.52 12.77 -16.41
CA HIS A 58 7.13 11.43 -16.81
C HIS A 58 5.79 11.02 -16.19
N GLN A 59 5.59 11.31 -14.89
CA GLN A 59 4.33 11.02 -14.19
C GLN A 59 3.14 11.73 -14.84
N GLN A 60 3.30 13.01 -15.17
CA GLN A 60 2.26 13.81 -15.82
C GLN A 60 1.91 13.24 -17.22
N ARG A 61 2.92 12.91 -18.03
CA ARG A 61 2.72 12.34 -19.38
C ARG A 61 2.10 10.95 -19.34
N ALA A 62 2.47 10.13 -18.36
CA ALA A 62 1.96 8.77 -18.20
C ALA A 62 0.51 8.71 -17.71
N GLN A 63 -0.04 9.84 -17.22
CA GLN A 63 -1.39 9.91 -16.64
C GLN A 63 -1.65 8.86 -15.55
N LEU A 64 -0.60 8.48 -14.80
CA LEU A 64 -0.74 7.60 -13.65
C LEU A 64 -1.57 8.30 -12.58
N ALA A 65 -2.70 7.70 -12.25
CA ALA A 65 -3.68 8.32 -11.35
C ALA A 65 -3.26 8.26 -9.87
N SER A 66 -2.31 7.39 -9.52
CA SER A 66 -1.76 7.29 -8.17
C SER A 66 -0.35 6.72 -8.19
N VAL A 67 0.58 7.45 -7.60
CA VAL A 67 1.94 7.00 -7.34
C VAL A 67 2.24 7.24 -5.87
N PHE A 68 2.82 6.25 -5.19
CA PHE A 68 3.17 6.35 -3.78
C PHE A 68 4.45 5.56 -3.48
N ALA A 69 5.04 5.82 -2.32
CA ALA A 69 6.30 5.21 -1.93
C ALA A 69 6.13 4.06 -0.94
N HIS A 70 7.15 3.21 -0.84
CA HIS A 70 7.37 2.27 0.25
C HIS A 70 8.73 2.52 0.88
N ALA A 71 8.81 2.45 2.20
CA ALA A 71 10.04 2.56 2.96
C ALA A 71 10.92 1.32 2.78
N ASN A 72 12.21 1.51 2.95
CA ASN A 72 13.14 0.40 2.88
C ASN A 72 12.97 -0.58 4.08
N TYR A 73 13.33 -1.85 3.87
CA TYR A 73 13.14 -2.92 4.86
C TYR A 73 14.09 -2.85 6.05
N LEU A 74 15.13 -2.00 6.04
CA LEU A 74 16.06 -1.84 7.15
C LEU A 74 15.44 -1.03 8.30
N ILE A 75 14.43 -0.20 8.02
CA ILE A 75 13.80 0.68 8.99
C ILE A 75 12.99 -0.11 10.00
N ASN A 76 13.31 0.06 11.28
CA ASN A 76 12.55 -0.48 12.41
C ASN A 76 12.46 0.56 13.52
N LEU A 77 11.30 1.23 13.65
CA LEU A 77 11.08 2.26 14.65
C LEU A 77 10.97 1.73 16.09
N ALA A 78 10.82 0.41 16.28
CA ALA A 78 10.83 -0.26 17.58
C ALA A 78 12.17 -0.91 17.91
N ALA A 79 13.23 -0.68 17.13
CA ALA A 79 14.53 -1.32 17.33
C ALA A 79 15.08 -1.04 18.73
N THR A 80 15.56 -2.09 19.42
CA THR A 80 16.10 -2.01 20.78
C THR A 80 17.53 -1.48 20.82
N ASN A 81 18.33 -1.76 19.77
CA ASN A 81 19.69 -1.23 19.64
C ASN A 81 19.64 0.28 19.34
N PRO A 82 20.30 1.14 20.16
CA PRO A 82 20.22 2.60 19.99
C PRO A 82 20.73 3.11 18.64
N GLN A 83 21.83 2.55 18.13
CA GLN A 83 22.41 2.98 16.85
C GLN A 83 21.50 2.58 15.68
N PHE A 84 20.96 1.37 15.72
CA PHE A 84 20.04 0.89 14.69
C PHE A 84 18.72 1.70 14.69
N HIS A 85 18.24 2.07 15.88
CA HIS A 85 17.07 2.93 16.03
C HIS A 85 17.34 4.34 15.48
N ALA A 86 18.48 4.95 15.83
CA ALA A 86 18.87 6.26 15.30
C ALA A 86 18.99 6.26 13.76
N ASN A 87 19.56 5.20 13.18
CA ASN A 87 19.63 5.02 11.74
C ASN A 87 18.23 4.89 11.13
N SER A 88 17.29 4.19 11.80
CA SER A 88 15.90 4.04 11.33
C SER A 88 15.17 5.38 11.31
N LEU A 89 15.31 6.20 12.35
CA LEU A 89 14.71 7.55 12.39
C LEU A 89 15.24 8.42 11.25
N ARG A 90 16.57 8.48 11.10
CA ARG A 90 17.21 9.28 10.06
C ARG A 90 16.83 8.80 8.65
N ALA A 91 16.81 7.48 8.42
CA ALA A 91 16.49 6.90 7.13
C ALA A 91 15.03 7.17 6.75
N LEU A 92 14.08 7.05 7.69
CA LEU A 92 12.68 7.35 7.43
C LEU A 92 12.45 8.83 7.13
N ALA A 93 13.10 9.73 7.89
CA ALA A 93 13.04 11.16 7.61
C ALA A 93 13.57 11.49 6.21
N GLU A 94 14.72 10.90 5.80
CA GLU A 94 15.26 11.06 4.46
C GLU A 94 14.29 10.56 3.38
N GLU A 95 13.68 9.39 3.58
CA GLU A 95 12.74 8.82 2.60
C GLU A 95 11.44 9.63 2.48
N LEU A 96 10.94 10.19 3.58
CA LEU A 96 9.80 11.10 3.57
C LEU A 96 10.11 12.38 2.81
N ILE A 97 11.30 13.00 3.02
CA ILE A 97 11.74 14.17 2.26
C ILE A 97 11.84 13.86 0.77
N ARG A 98 12.41 12.70 0.40
CA ARG A 98 12.52 12.27 -0.99
C ARG A 98 11.15 12.03 -1.63
N ALA A 99 10.23 11.41 -0.90
CA ALA A 99 8.85 11.20 -1.36
C ALA A 99 8.11 12.53 -1.55
N ASP A 100 8.32 13.49 -0.65
CA ASP A 100 7.73 14.82 -0.74
C ASP A 100 8.26 15.61 -1.94
N HIS A 101 9.56 15.54 -2.23
CA HIS A 101 10.14 16.14 -3.44
C HIS A 101 9.58 15.52 -4.74
N LEU A 102 9.18 14.26 -4.71
CA LEU A 102 8.52 13.58 -5.84
C LEU A 102 6.99 13.77 -5.82
N GLU A 103 6.45 14.63 -4.95
CA GLU A 103 5.02 14.91 -4.78
C GLU A 103 4.17 13.66 -4.49
N LEU A 104 4.75 12.67 -3.81
CA LEU A 104 4.06 11.44 -3.46
C LEU A 104 3.19 11.66 -2.20
N PRO A 105 1.91 11.26 -2.23
CA PRO A 105 0.97 11.57 -1.15
C PRO A 105 1.27 10.86 0.16
N PHE A 106 1.87 9.67 0.09
CA PHE A 106 2.23 8.89 1.28
C PHE A 106 3.37 7.91 0.99
N LEU A 107 4.02 7.49 2.07
CA LEU A 107 5.06 6.48 2.11
C LEU A 107 4.58 5.33 3.02
N VAL A 108 4.43 4.14 2.43
CA VAL A 108 4.04 2.91 3.14
C VAL A 108 5.23 2.40 3.94
N MET A 109 4.99 1.93 5.16
CA MET A 109 6.01 1.29 5.97
C MET A 109 5.43 0.25 6.93
N HIS A 110 6.18 -0.82 7.19
CA HIS A 110 5.91 -1.69 8.33
C HIS A 110 6.16 -0.92 9.63
N PRO A 111 5.27 -0.97 10.63
CA PRO A 111 5.44 -0.21 11.87
C PRO A 111 6.76 -0.50 12.60
N GLY A 112 7.20 -1.77 12.57
CA GLY A 112 8.45 -2.22 13.17
C GLY A 112 8.32 -3.56 13.88
N ALA A 113 9.40 -3.96 14.57
CA ALA A 113 9.49 -5.21 15.32
C ALA A 113 10.09 -4.94 16.70
N HIS A 114 9.45 -5.43 17.77
CA HIS A 114 9.85 -5.12 19.16
C HIS A 114 11.08 -5.87 19.66
N LEU A 115 11.58 -6.86 18.91
CA LEU A 115 12.84 -7.57 19.15
C LEU A 115 13.04 -8.05 20.63
N GLY A 116 11.97 -8.55 21.25
CA GLY A 116 11.99 -9.04 22.63
C GLY A 116 11.58 -8.01 23.71
N ALA A 117 11.46 -6.71 23.39
CA ALA A 117 11.04 -5.69 24.37
C ALA A 117 9.55 -5.78 24.76
N GLY A 118 8.74 -6.56 24.03
CA GLY A 118 7.31 -6.67 24.25
C GLY A 118 6.50 -5.72 23.35
N GLU A 119 5.25 -6.09 23.06
CA GLU A 119 4.37 -5.36 22.15
C GLU A 119 4.10 -3.92 22.63
N GLY A 120 3.76 -3.74 23.92
CA GLY A 120 3.47 -2.41 24.50
C GLY A 120 4.63 -1.45 24.32
N ALA A 121 5.81 -1.81 24.82
CA ALA A 121 7.03 -1.00 24.70
C ALA A 121 7.42 -0.73 23.24
N GLY A 122 7.19 -1.70 22.34
CA GLY A 122 7.41 -1.53 20.91
C GLY A 122 6.47 -0.49 20.30
N LEU A 123 5.18 -0.53 20.63
CA LEU A 123 4.18 0.43 20.14
C LEU A 123 4.44 1.85 20.65
N GLU A 124 4.75 2.00 21.94
CA GLU A 124 5.14 3.27 22.54
C GLU A 124 6.36 3.88 21.84
N LYS A 125 7.38 3.04 21.57
CA LYS A 125 8.58 3.46 20.88
C LYS A 125 8.32 3.90 19.44
N ILE A 126 7.46 3.19 18.68
CA ILE A 126 7.05 3.58 17.34
C ILE A 126 6.37 4.95 17.37
N THR A 127 5.43 5.15 18.31
CA THR A 127 4.69 6.41 18.47
C THR A 127 5.67 7.58 18.73
N ALA A 128 6.54 7.44 19.72
CA ALA A 128 7.55 8.44 20.05
C ALA A 128 8.53 8.71 18.87
N SER A 129 8.86 7.67 18.11
CA SER A 129 9.72 7.78 16.92
C SER A 129 9.06 8.59 15.81
N ILE A 130 7.78 8.37 15.53
CA ILE A 130 7.01 9.13 14.53
C ILE A 130 6.95 10.60 14.93
N ASP A 131 6.63 10.89 16.18
CA ASP A 131 6.60 12.27 16.70
C ASP A 131 7.98 12.95 16.62
N ALA A 132 9.06 12.20 16.90
CA ALA A 132 10.42 12.73 16.78
C ALA A 132 10.76 13.07 15.31
N ILE A 133 10.33 12.24 14.35
CA ILE A 133 10.54 12.50 12.93
C ILE A 133 9.79 13.76 12.49
N TRP A 134 8.52 13.92 12.85
CA TRP A 134 7.73 15.11 12.46
C TRP A 134 8.31 16.40 13.03
N ARG A 135 8.91 16.37 14.22
CA ARG A 135 9.61 17.54 14.79
C ARG A 135 10.84 17.95 13.95
N VAL A 136 11.52 17.00 13.31
CA VAL A 136 12.71 17.27 12.48
C VAL A 136 12.33 17.71 11.06
N ILE A 137 11.22 17.20 10.53
CA ILE A 137 10.74 17.50 9.15
C ILE A 137 9.30 18.05 9.15
N PRO A 138 9.01 19.17 9.87
CA PRO A 138 7.63 19.65 10.08
C PRO A 138 6.91 20.02 8.79
N ASN A 139 7.63 20.45 7.74
CA ASN A 139 7.08 20.98 6.50
C ASN A 139 6.81 19.90 5.43
N VAL A 140 7.22 18.65 5.65
CA VAL A 140 6.98 17.54 4.72
C VAL A 140 5.48 17.22 4.71
N LYS A 141 4.88 17.14 3.52
CA LYS A 141 3.45 16.89 3.31
C LYS A 141 3.13 15.39 3.12
N THR A 142 4.11 14.62 2.65
CA THR A 142 3.98 13.17 2.47
C THR A 142 3.61 12.51 3.79
N LYS A 143 2.49 11.78 3.83
CA LYS A 143 2.03 11.05 5.02
C LYS A 143 2.77 9.74 5.21
N ILE A 144 2.76 9.20 6.41
CA ILE A 144 3.15 7.80 6.67
C ILE A 144 1.90 6.92 6.53
N ALA A 145 1.97 5.90 5.68
CA ALA A 145 0.97 4.85 5.61
C ALA A 145 1.46 3.62 6.38
N LEU A 146 0.92 3.39 7.58
CA LEU A 146 1.24 2.21 8.38
C LEU A 146 0.69 0.97 7.69
N GLU A 147 1.55 0.01 7.39
CA GLU A 147 1.13 -1.23 6.75
C GLU A 147 0.72 -2.28 7.78
N THR A 148 -0.37 -3.00 7.49
CA THR A 148 -0.71 -4.22 8.23
C THR A 148 0.33 -5.29 7.94
N THR A 149 0.81 -6.02 8.97
CA THR A 149 1.85 -7.04 8.85
C THR A 149 1.33 -8.45 9.14
N ALA A 150 2.07 -9.46 8.73
CA ALA A 150 1.75 -10.86 9.04
C ALA A 150 1.94 -11.24 10.53
N GLY A 151 2.68 -10.42 11.29
CA GLY A 151 3.07 -10.74 12.67
C GLY A 151 4.17 -11.79 12.75
N GLN A 152 5.01 -11.91 11.70
CA GLN A 152 6.15 -12.83 11.71
C GLN A 152 7.18 -12.39 12.74
N GLY A 153 7.64 -13.34 13.57
CA GLY A 153 8.57 -13.04 14.67
C GLY A 153 7.97 -12.05 15.68
N SER A 154 8.59 -10.89 15.82
CA SER A 154 8.18 -9.82 16.72
C SER A 154 7.61 -8.58 15.99
N CYS A 155 7.19 -8.74 14.72
CA CYS A 155 6.60 -7.65 13.92
C CYS A 155 5.28 -7.16 14.50
N LEU A 156 5.16 -5.85 14.62
CA LEU A 156 3.98 -5.12 15.07
C LEU A 156 3.12 -4.70 13.86
N GLY A 157 1.83 -4.39 14.11
CA GLY A 157 0.89 -4.03 13.03
C GLY A 157 0.08 -5.21 12.50
N HIS A 158 0.23 -6.40 13.08
CA HIS A 158 -0.53 -7.60 12.70
C HIS A 158 -1.95 -7.64 13.28
N ARG A 159 -2.28 -6.77 14.22
CA ARG A 159 -3.64 -6.53 14.72
C ARG A 159 -4.06 -5.10 14.42
N PHE A 160 -5.30 -4.92 14.00
CA PHE A 160 -5.85 -3.58 13.72
C PHE A 160 -5.75 -2.67 14.94
N GLU A 161 -5.87 -3.22 16.15
CA GLU A 161 -5.75 -2.51 17.41
C GLU A 161 -4.33 -1.93 17.61
N GLN A 162 -3.28 -2.59 17.11
CA GLN A 162 -1.91 -2.06 17.18
C GLN A 162 -1.73 -0.85 16.25
N ILE A 163 -2.28 -0.91 15.03
CA ILE A 163 -2.30 0.23 14.09
C ILE A 163 -3.10 1.39 14.69
N ALA A 164 -4.30 1.11 15.23
CA ALA A 164 -5.13 2.11 15.89
C ALA A 164 -4.43 2.73 17.11
N TYR A 165 -3.71 1.93 17.90
CA TYR A 165 -2.92 2.44 19.03
C TYR A 165 -1.90 3.48 18.56
N ILE A 166 -1.12 3.18 17.52
CA ILE A 166 -0.12 4.13 16.98
C ILE A 166 -0.81 5.42 16.53
N ILE A 167 -1.88 5.31 15.73
CA ILE A 167 -2.60 6.47 15.21
C ILE A 167 -3.16 7.36 16.34
N ASN A 168 -3.71 6.74 17.39
CA ASN A 168 -4.37 7.46 18.47
C ASN A 168 -3.40 8.06 19.50
N ASN A 169 -2.11 7.70 19.46
CA ASN A 169 -1.14 8.15 20.44
C ASN A 169 -0.01 9.03 19.85
N VAL A 170 0.02 9.29 18.53
CA VAL A 170 0.89 10.30 17.94
C VAL A 170 0.28 11.70 18.08
N HIS A 171 1.12 12.75 18.05
CA HIS A 171 0.65 14.14 18.16
C HIS A 171 -0.09 14.64 16.90
N GLU A 172 0.29 14.16 15.72
CA GLU A 172 -0.29 14.57 14.42
C GLU A 172 -0.92 13.37 13.69
N PRO A 173 -2.05 12.82 14.19
CA PRO A 173 -2.66 11.61 13.63
C PRO A 173 -3.17 11.80 12.20
N GLU A 174 -3.44 13.02 11.74
CA GLU A 174 -3.86 13.34 10.36
C GLU A 174 -2.74 13.12 9.34
N ARG A 175 -1.49 13.05 9.78
CA ARG A 175 -0.32 12.70 8.95
C ARG A 175 -0.12 11.19 8.81
N LEU A 176 -0.98 10.38 9.44
CA LEU A 176 -0.97 8.93 9.31
C LEU A 176 -2.16 8.44 8.50
N CYS A 177 -1.92 7.44 7.68
CA CYS A 177 -2.92 6.64 6.99
C CYS A 177 -2.52 5.16 7.04
N VAL A 178 -3.24 4.28 6.37
CA VAL A 178 -3.04 2.83 6.47
C VAL A 178 -2.95 2.22 5.08
N CYS A 179 -2.01 1.32 4.89
CA CYS A 179 -1.96 0.37 3.80
C CYS A 179 -2.38 -1.02 4.32
N LEU A 180 -3.36 -1.63 3.68
CA LEU A 180 -3.82 -2.97 4.04
C LEU A 180 -3.24 -3.98 3.04
N ASP A 181 -2.42 -4.93 3.52
CA ASP A 181 -1.95 -6.05 2.71
C ASP A 181 -2.81 -7.30 2.93
N THR A 182 -3.31 -7.88 1.85
CA THR A 182 -4.21 -9.04 1.91
C THR A 182 -3.52 -10.31 2.36
N ALA A 183 -2.24 -10.54 1.99
CA ALA A 183 -1.47 -11.69 2.46
C ALA A 183 -1.09 -11.54 3.94
N HIS A 184 -0.74 -10.32 4.36
CA HIS A 184 -0.40 -10.03 5.74
C HIS A 184 -1.57 -10.25 6.69
N ILE A 185 -2.74 -9.64 6.43
CA ILE A 185 -3.89 -9.83 7.32
C ILE A 185 -4.36 -11.29 7.33
N PHE A 186 -4.27 -12.01 6.20
CA PHE A 186 -4.59 -13.44 6.15
C PHE A 186 -3.62 -14.24 7.02
N ALA A 187 -2.34 -14.03 6.89
CA ALA A 187 -1.32 -14.68 7.72
C ALA A 187 -1.44 -14.30 9.20
N ALA A 188 -1.89 -13.08 9.51
CA ALA A 188 -2.16 -12.63 10.88
C ALA A 188 -3.41 -13.28 11.51
N GLY A 189 -4.28 -13.93 10.71
CA GLY A 189 -5.45 -14.66 11.20
C GLY A 189 -6.80 -14.03 10.86
N TYR A 190 -6.82 -12.93 10.11
CA TYR A 190 -8.08 -12.37 9.61
C TYR A 190 -8.63 -13.23 8.47
N ALA A 191 -9.81 -13.82 8.70
CA ALA A 191 -10.45 -14.63 7.68
C ALA A 191 -10.93 -13.77 6.52
N ILE A 192 -10.40 -14.01 5.32
CA ILE A 192 -10.79 -13.30 4.09
C ILE A 192 -11.06 -14.25 2.90
N GLY A 193 -11.00 -15.57 3.09
CA GLY A 193 -11.14 -16.57 2.02
C GLY A 193 -12.53 -16.68 1.38
N SER A 194 -13.53 -15.97 1.87
CA SER A 194 -14.87 -15.90 1.28
C SER A 194 -15.43 -14.48 1.31
N GLU A 195 -16.47 -14.21 0.50
CA GLU A 195 -17.10 -12.90 0.46
C GLU A 195 -17.67 -12.47 1.82
N ILE A 196 -18.27 -13.40 2.57
CA ILE A 196 -18.80 -13.14 3.91
C ILE A 196 -17.66 -12.78 4.86
N ALA A 197 -16.58 -13.54 4.83
CA ALA A 197 -15.44 -13.36 5.72
C ALA A 197 -14.71 -12.04 5.42
N VAL A 198 -14.45 -11.71 4.16
CA VAL A 198 -13.78 -10.46 3.78
C VAL A 198 -14.62 -9.24 4.16
N LYS A 199 -15.94 -9.28 3.96
CA LYS A 199 -16.86 -8.22 4.41
C LYS A 199 -16.82 -8.03 5.94
N LYS A 200 -16.73 -9.12 6.70
CA LYS A 200 -16.62 -9.06 8.17
C LYS A 200 -15.29 -8.43 8.59
N THR A 201 -14.20 -8.83 7.98
CA THR A 201 -12.85 -8.29 8.25
C THR A 201 -12.77 -6.79 7.94
N PHE A 202 -13.29 -6.33 6.79
CA PHE A 202 -13.31 -4.90 6.48
C PHE A 202 -14.24 -4.09 7.40
N ARG A 203 -15.35 -4.67 7.88
CA ARG A 203 -16.15 -4.03 8.93
C ARG A 203 -15.40 -3.90 10.26
N GLN A 204 -14.56 -4.88 10.60
CA GLN A 204 -13.69 -4.78 11.77
C GLN A 204 -12.64 -3.68 11.58
N PHE A 205 -12.00 -3.60 10.40
CA PHE A 205 -11.09 -2.52 10.04
C PHE A 205 -11.76 -1.15 10.19
N ASP A 206 -12.96 -0.97 9.61
CA ASP A 206 -13.73 0.27 9.67
C ASP A 206 -14.04 0.70 11.13
N ARG A 207 -14.35 -0.26 12.01
CA ARG A 207 -14.65 0.00 13.41
C ARG A 207 -13.43 0.33 14.25
N VAL A 208 -12.30 -0.34 14.02
CA VAL A 208 -11.09 -0.23 14.85
C VAL A 208 -10.18 0.91 14.39
N ILE A 209 -9.97 1.05 13.10
CA ILE A 209 -9.02 2.02 12.51
C ILE A 209 -9.77 3.22 11.92
N GLY A 210 -10.88 2.96 11.26
CA GLY A 210 -11.63 3.96 10.51
C GLY A 210 -11.45 3.82 9.00
N ARG A 211 -12.55 3.87 8.27
CA ARG A 211 -12.60 3.72 6.80
C ARG A 211 -11.72 4.73 6.08
N ASP A 212 -11.76 5.98 6.54
CA ASP A 212 -11.11 7.11 5.87
C ASP A 212 -9.58 7.10 6.01
N ARG A 213 -9.05 6.21 6.84
CA ARG A 213 -7.62 6.00 7.01
C ARG A 213 -7.01 5.09 5.92
N LEU A 214 -7.82 4.33 5.17
CA LEU A 214 -7.32 3.41 4.15
C LEU A 214 -6.82 4.17 2.92
N ALA A 215 -5.51 4.26 2.76
CA ALA A 215 -4.84 4.96 1.67
C ALA A 215 -4.45 4.05 0.50
N ALA A 216 -4.10 2.78 0.76
CA ALA A 216 -3.72 1.81 -0.26
C ALA A 216 -4.09 0.38 0.16
N ILE A 217 -4.15 -0.51 -0.84
CA ILE A 217 -4.28 -1.96 -0.62
C ILE A 217 -3.16 -2.67 -1.40
N HIS A 218 -2.35 -3.46 -0.73
CA HIS A 218 -1.50 -4.45 -1.38
C HIS A 218 -2.32 -5.70 -1.68
N LEU A 219 -2.43 -6.03 -2.96
CA LEU A 219 -3.16 -7.22 -3.43
C LEU A 219 -2.17 -8.36 -3.65
N ASN A 220 -1.94 -9.13 -2.61
CA ASN A 220 -1.06 -10.29 -2.63
C ASN A 220 -1.81 -11.54 -2.20
N ASP A 221 -1.66 -12.65 -2.93
CA ASP A 221 -2.12 -13.95 -2.43
C ASP A 221 -1.06 -14.56 -1.51
N SER A 222 -1.45 -15.48 -0.63
CA SER A 222 -0.57 -16.03 0.40
C SER A 222 -0.28 -17.51 0.17
N LYS A 223 1.01 -17.88 0.17
CA LYS A 223 1.42 -19.30 0.26
C LYS A 223 1.16 -19.87 1.65
N ALA A 224 1.23 -19.03 2.68
CA ALA A 224 1.06 -19.40 4.06
C ALA A 224 -0.43 -19.59 4.42
N ALA A 225 -0.72 -20.35 5.45
CA ALA A 225 -2.08 -20.55 5.93
C ALA A 225 -2.59 -19.34 6.73
N CYS A 226 -3.91 -19.23 6.85
CA CYS A 226 -4.54 -18.25 7.73
C CYS A 226 -4.05 -18.44 9.17
N GLY A 227 -3.61 -17.36 9.83
CA GLY A 227 -3.13 -17.38 11.20
C GLY A 227 -1.73 -17.98 11.40
N SER A 228 -1.01 -18.29 10.32
CA SER A 228 0.34 -18.88 10.39
C SER A 228 1.42 -17.90 10.87
N ARG A 229 1.18 -16.59 10.80
CA ARG A 229 2.17 -15.52 11.02
C ARG A 229 3.42 -15.65 10.14
N VAL A 230 3.26 -16.17 8.93
CA VAL A 230 4.35 -16.34 7.95
C VAL A 230 4.06 -15.48 6.74
N ASP A 231 4.95 -14.52 6.50
CA ASP A 231 4.88 -13.62 5.35
C ASP A 231 5.49 -14.30 4.12
N ARG A 232 4.62 -14.75 3.21
CA ARG A 232 5.02 -15.38 1.94
C ARG A 232 3.99 -15.09 0.86
N HIS A 233 4.26 -14.04 0.07
CA HIS A 233 3.44 -13.66 -1.07
C HIS A 233 3.50 -14.69 -2.21
N THR A 234 2.43 -14.76 -2.96
CA THR A 234 2.34 -15.52 -4.22
C THR A 234 1.41 -14.84 -5.21
N HIS A 235 1.34 -15.39 -6.43
CA HIS A 235 0.51 -14.84 -7.51
C HIS A 235 -0.99 -14.97 -7.20
N ILE A 236 -1.76 -14.04 -7.71
CA ILE A 236 -3.21 -13.96 -7.52
C ILE A 236 -3.90 -15.26 -7.99
N GLY A 237 -4.64 -15.89 -7.08
CA GLY A 237 -5.34 -17.14 -7.31
C GLY A 237 -4.43 -18.39 -7.28
N LYS A 238 -3.18 -18.26 -6.85
CA LYS A 238 -2.23 -19.37 -6.68
C LYS A 238 -1.90 -19.66 -5.21
N GLY A 239 -2.47 -18.89 -4.31
CA GLY A 239 -2.32 -19.03 -2.87
C GLY A 239 -3.57 -19.58 -2.18
N LYS A 240 -3.60 -19.36 -0.88
CA LYS A 240 -4.64 -19.91 0.02
C LYS A 240 -5.77 -18.91 0.33
N ILE A 241 -5.67 -17.64 -0.13
CA ILE A 241 -6.72 -16.65 0.06
C ILE A 241 -7.91 -16.92 -0.87
N GLY A 242 -7.64 -17.21 -2.15
CA GLY A 242 -8.65 -17.47 -3.15
C GLY A 242 -9.24 -16.23 -3.81
N LEU A 243 -9.80 -16.40 -5.02
CA LEU A 243 -10.25 -15.30 -5.88
C LEU A 243 -11.46 -14.52 -5.35
N ALA A 244 -12.24 -15.08 -4.41
CA ALA A 244 -13.42 -14.42 -3.85
C ALA A 244 -13.08 -13.08 -3.17
N THR A 245 -11.97 -13.05 -2.42
CA THR A 245 -11.46 -11.83 -1.77
C THR A 245 -11.08 -10.76 -2.77
N PHE A 246 -10.30 -11.14 -3.78
CA PHE A 246 -9.86 -10.19 -4.81
C PHE A 246 -11.05 -9.70 -5.63
N ARG A 247 -12.01 -10.56 -5.97
CA ARG A 247 -13.26 -10.15 -6.62
C ARG A 247 -14.03 -9.14 -5.78
N PHE A 248 -14.16 -9.36 -4.48
CA PHE A 248 -14.81 -8.41 -3.58
C PHE A 248 -14.09 -7.06 -3.59
N ILE A 249 -12.75 -7.04 -3.39
CA ILE A 249 -11.98 -5.79 -3.33
C ILE A 249 -12.06 -5.01 -4.66
N MET A 250 -11.98 -5.70 -5.79
CA MET A 250 -12.02 -5.08 -7.11
C MET A 250 -13.39 -4.46 -7.46
N ASN A 251 -14.47 -4.91 -6.82
CA ASN A 251 -15.83 -4.46 -7.11
C ASN A 251 -16.46 -3.60 -5.99
N GLU A 252 -15.83 -3.51 -4.84
CA GLU A 252 -16.35 -2.73 -3.71
C GLU A 252 -16.27 -1.22 -4.01
N PRO A 253 -17.41 -0.50 -4.09
CA PRO A 253 -17.44 0.91 -4.49
C PRO A 253 -16.58 1.82 -3.62
N ARG A 254 -16.47 1.54 -2.33
CA ARG A 254 -15.67 2.34 -1.38
C ARG A 254 -14.17 2.24 -1.64
N PHE A 255 -13.68 1.21 -2.34
CA PHE A 255 -12.28 1.05 -2.71
C PHE A 255 -11.96 1.60 -4.13
N ARG A 256 -12.93 2.19 -4.82
CA ARG A 256 -12.74 2.67 -6.19
C ARG A 256 -11.59 3.68 -6.30
N LYS A 257 -11.45 4.57 -5.31
CA LYS A 257 -10.41 5.59 -5.27
C LYS A 257 -9.14 5.15 -4.50
N VAL A 258 -9.16 3.98 -3.90
CA VAL A 258 -8.01 3.43 -3.17
C VAL A 258 -7.10 2.73 -4.16
N PRO A 259 -5.83 3.14 -4.33
CA PRO A 259 -4.88 2.44 -5.19
C PRO A 259 -4.59 1.03 -4.66
N LYS A 260 -4.48 0.09 -5.61
CA LYS A 260 -4.20 -1.31 -5.35
C LYS A 260 -2.95 -1.71 -6.11
N VAL A 261 -1.95 -2.26 -5.42
CA VAL A 261 -0.71 -2.68 -6.05
C VAL A 261 -0.31 -4.09 -5.65
N LEU A 262 0.40 -4.74 -6.56
CA LEU A 262 0.96 -6.07 -6.38
C LEU A 262 2.39 -5.96 -5.81
N GLU A 263 2.72 -6.85 -4.88
CA GLU A 263 4.09 -7.12 -4.42
C GLU A 263 4.44 -8.61 -4.58
N THR A 264 3.83 -9.23 -5.55
CA THR A 264 4.04 -10.64 -5.86
C THR A 264 5.44 -10.87 -6.45
N PRO A 265 6.00 -12.09 -6.32
CA PRO A 265 7.27 -12.44 -6.94
C PRO A 265 7.26 -12.14 -8.45
N LYS A 266 8.34 -11.55 -8.95
CA LYS A 266 8.42 -11.14 -10.36
C LYS A 266 9.86 -11.20 -10.90
N GLY A 267 9.97 -11.45 -12.20
CA GLY A 267 11.19 -11.27 -12.97
C GLY A 267 11.37 -9.84 -13.50
N LYS A 268 12.53 -9.57 -14.13
CA LYS A 268 12.83 -8.24 -14.70
C LYS A 268 11.87 -7.84 -15.83
N GLU A 269 11.30 -8.81 -16.53
CA GLU A 269 10.37 -8.63 -17.67
C GLU A 269 8.93 -8.31 -17.23
N LEU A 270 8.62 -8.29 -15.93
CA LEU A 270 7.29 -8.02 -15.34
C LEU A 270 6.17 -8.92 -15.88
N LYS A 271 6.50 -10.09 -16.46
CA LYS A 271 5.51 -11.02 -17.06
C LYS A 271 4.50 -11.48 -16.03
N GLU A 272 4.99 -11.77 -14.82
CA GLU A 272 4.17 -12.22 -13.70
C GLU A 272 3.21 -11.13 -13.25
N ASP A 273 3.66 -9.88 -13.12
CA ASP A 273 2.80 -8.74 -12.81
C ASP A 273 1.72 -8.54 -13.88
N ALA A 274 2.10 -8.60 -15.17
CA ALA A 274 1.14 -8.48 -16.27
C ALA A 274 0.06 -9.57 -16.22
N VAL A 275 0.42 -10.81 -15.85
CA VAL A 275 -0.54 -11.92 -15.67
C VAL A 275 -1.44 -11.66 -14.47
N ASN A 276 -0.90 -11.27 -13.32
CA ASN A 276 -1.66 -10.98 -12.10
C ASN A 276 -2.63 -9.80 -12.32
N LEU A 277 -2.18 -8.71 -12.94
CA LEU A 277 -3.03 -7.56 -13.29
C LEU A 277 -4.17 -7.95 -14.23
N ARG A 278 -3.89 -8.79 -15.23
CA ARG A 278 -4.93 -9.32 -16.13
C ARG A 278 -5.93 -10.17 -15.38
N THR A 279 -5.48 -11.00 -14.44
CA THR A 279 -6.33 -11.82 -13.57
C THR A 279 -7.26 -10.92 -12.75
N LEU A 280 -6.73 -9.90 -12.10
CA LEU A 280 -7.52 -8.96 -11.30
C LEU A 280 -8.54 -8.20 -12.15
N ARG A 281 -8.15 -7.71 -13.34
CA ARG A 281 -9.07 -7.01 -14.26
C ARG A 281 -10.25 -7.89 -14.68
N LYS A 282 -10.03 -9.19 -14.90
CA LYS A 282 -11.11 -10.15 -15.22
C LYS A 282 -12.10 -10.37 -14.06
N LEU A 283 -11.75 -10.00 -12.83
CA LEU A 283 -12.65 -10.09 -11.69
C LEU A 283 -13.59 -8.90 -11.58
N ILE A 284 -13.35 -7.80 -12.30
CA ILE A 284 -14.20 -6.61 -12.30
C ILE A 284 -15.51 -6.98 -12.99
N ALA A 285 -16.63 -6.81 -12.28
CA ALA A 285 -17.96 -6.93 -12.86
C ALA A 285 -18.22 -5.70 -13.75
N PHE A 286 -18.60 -5.96 -15.02
CA PHE A 286 -19.12 -4.89 -15.85
C PHE A 286 -20.41 -4.36 -15.21
N PRO A 287 -20.62 -3.04 -15.13
CA PRO A 287 -21.93 -2.52 -14.74
C PRO A 287 -22.96 -3.11 -15.72
N PRO A 288 -24.18 -3.50 -15.25
CA PRO A 288 -25.23 -3.93 -16.15
C PRO A 288 -25.44 -2.84 -17.20
N PRO A 289 -25.73 -3.22 -18.46
CA PRO A 289 -26.04 -2.23 -19.50
C PRO A 289 -27.10 -1.29 -18.94
N SER A 290 -26.88 0.02 -19.08
CA SER A 290 -27.89 1.01 -18.69
C SER A 290 -29.18 0.61 -19.38
N PRO A 291 -30.36 0.60 -18.68
CA PRO A 291 -31.61 0.33 -19.34
C PRO A 291 -31.73 1.29 -20.52
N GLU A 292 -31.85 0.74 -21.72
CA GLU A 292 -32.10 1.54 -22.90
C GLU A 292 -33.30 2.41 -22.59
N ARG A 293 -33.12 3.73 -22.67
CA ARG A 293 -34.23 4.65 -22.62
C ARG A 293 -35.14 4.20 -23.79
N SER A 294 -36.24 3.54 -23.49
CA SER A 294 -37.29 3.24 -24.45
C SER A 294 -37.63 4.56 -25.14
N ARG A 295 -37.16 4.71 -26.40
CA ARG A 295 -37.57 5.82 -27.24
C ARG A 295 -39.08 5.66 -27.38
N GLY A 296 -39.82 6.51 -26.66
CA GLY A 296 -41.26 6.58 -26.77
C GLY A 296 -41.64 6.72 -28.23
N ILE A 297 -42.44 5.78 -28.72
CA ILE A 297 -43.08 5.84 -30.02
C ILE A 297 -43.95 7.11 -30.01
N PRO A 298 -43.75 8.07 -30.91
CA PRO A 298 -44.62 9.23 -30.97
C PRO A 298 -46.03 8.78 -31.36
N LEU A 299 -46.98 8.93 -30.45
CA LEU A 299 -48.40 8.79 -30.74
C LEU A 299 -48.77 9.80 -31.81
N ARG A 300 -49.09 9.32 -33.06
CA ARG A 300 -49.77 10.13 -34.05
C ARG A 300 -51.15 10.50 -33.48
N LYS A 301 -51.40 11.78 -33.33
CA LYS A 301 -52.75 12.30 -33.11
C LYS A 301 -53.58 12.23 -34.40
N PRO A 302 -54.88 11.99 -34.31
CA PRO A 302 -55.79 11.89 -35.43
C PRO A 302 -55.99 13.22 -36.20
#